data_77f115dc2f8ad1ce94ded02b8a49dcc1
#
_entry.id   77f115dc2f8ad1ce94ded02b8a49dcc1
#
_cell.length_a   1.000
_cell.length_b   1.000
_cell.length_c   1.000
_cell.angle_alpha   90.00
_cell.angle_beta   90.00
_cell.angle_gamma   90.00
#
_symmetry.space_group_name_H-M   'P 1'
#
loop_
_entity.id
_entity.type
_entity.pdbx_description
1 polymer ?
#
loop_
_entity_poly.entity_id
_entity_poly.type
_entity_poly.pdbx_seq_one_letter_code
_entity_poly.pdbx_strand_id
1 'polypeptide(L)'
;AKKMVELKQKFGPTAILDQAYAGTSYCVLHKSDQIEGLLARFLGMFGCRSNSWSVPSYQGTTFSSRTTFGTIEDGNEDDAFAHSRLIIMWGWNPAYTFHGGNTFYYMRLAKQRGCKFVLVDPQYTDSAASYDAWWIPIKPNTDAAMLAGMAHHIFASKLQDQPFIDRFVQGMDAGTMPGWAKGQENFK
;
A
#
# COMPACT_ATOMS: atom_id res chain seq x y z
N ALA A 1 4.26 34.99 -9.98
CA ALA A 1 5.65 35.34 -9.69
C ALA A 1 5.77 36.48 -8.68
N LYS A 2 5.22 37.69 -8.94
CA LYS A 2 5.34 38.86 -8.04
C LYS A 2 4.92 38.54 -6.59
N LYS A 3 3.78 37.90 -6.40
CA LYS A 3 3.26 37.55 -5.07
C LYS A 3 4.19 36.62 -4.29
N MET A 4 4.84 35.68 -4.94
CA MET A 4 5.83 34.80 -4.30
C MET A 4 7.05 35.58 -3.82
N VAL A 5 7.55 36.52 -4.62
CA VAL A 5 8.68 37.40 -4.24
C VAL A 5 8.31 38.27 -3.03
N GLU A 6 7.13 38.88 -3.06
CA GLU A 6 6.60 39.66 -1.92
C GLU A 6 6.49 38.85 -0.63
N LEU A 7 5.94 37.63 -0.72
CA LEU A 7 5.80 36.74 0.44
C LEU A 7 7.17 36.34 1.01
N LYS A 8 8.10 35.98 0.13
CA LYS A 8 9.47 35.65 0.54
C LYS A 8 10.16 36.82 1.21
N GLN A 9 10.05 38.02 0.64
CA GLN A 9 10.66 39.22 1.20
C GLN A 9 10.03 39.61 2.55
N LYS A 10 8.72 39.46 2.69
CA LYS A 10 7.99 39.90 3.89
C LYS A 10 8.10 38.89 5.03
N PHE A 11 8.03 37.60 4.73
CA PHE A 11 7.86 36.54 5.73
C PHE A 11 9.02 35.53 5.75
N GLY A 12 9.99 35.67 4.86
CA GLY A 12 11.17 34.79 4.77
C GLY A 12 10.94 33.54 3.91
N PRO A 13 11.97 32.69 3.83
CA PRO A 13 11.99 31.55 2.90
C PRO A 13 11.00 30.44 3.22
N THR A 14 10.52 30.34 4.45
CA THR A 14 9.55 29.31 4.89
C THR A 14 8.09 29.71 4.64
N ALA A 15 7.85 30.89 4.04
CA ALA A 15 6.51 31.41 3.79
C ALA A 15 5.72 30.63 2.70
N ILE A 16 6.38 29.77 1.96
CA ILE A 16 5.75 28.96 0.90
C ILE A 16 5.85 27.49 1.27
N LEU A 17 4.68 26.89 1.53
CA LEU A 17 4.54 25.47 1.78
C LEU A 17 4.28 24.73 0.47
N ASP A 18 5.12 23.76 0.18
CA ASP A 18 4.93 22.79 -0.88
C ASP A 18 4.28 21.52 -0.32
N GLN A 19 3.06 21.24 -0.73
CA GLN A 19 2.31 20.02 -0.32
C GLN A 19 2.31 18.94 -1.40
N ALA A 20 3.14 19.08 -2.42
CA ALA A 20 3.22 18.15 -3.52
C ALA A 20 4.07 16.93 -3.15
N TYR A 21 3.59 16.07 -2.28
CA TYR A 21 4.32 14.86 -1.89
C TYR A 21 3.64 13.56 -2.29
N ALA A 22 2.34 13.54 -2.51
CA ALA A 22 1.59 12.34 -2.86
C ALA A 22 0.59 12.58 -3.96
N GLY A 23 0.16 11.53 -4.60
CA GLY A 23 -0.84 11.54 -5.65
C GLY A 23 -0.30 11.07 -6.99
N THR A 24 -1.11 11.22 -8.01
CA THR A 24 -0.83 10.78 -9.37
C THR A 24 0.25 11.64 -10.01
N SER A 25 1.44 11.12 -10.16
CA SER A 25 2.53 11.85 -10.80
C SER A 25 3.42 10.91 -11.60
N TYR A 26 2.86 10.44 -12.69
CA TYR A 26 3.52 9.49 -13.56
C TYR A 26 4.15 10.09 -14.81
N CYS A 27 4.31 11.40 -14.88
CA CYS A 27 5.11 11.97 -15.95
C CYS A 27 6.51 12.34 -15.46
N VAL A 28 7.48 12.22 -16.35
CA VAL A 28 8.90 12.50 -16.09
C VAL A 28 9.12 13.94 -15.57
N LEU A 29 8.22 14.85 -15.92
CA LEU A 29 8.29 16.25 -15.53
C LEU A 29 7.64 16.54 -14.17
N HIS A 30 6.81 15.63 -13.66
CA HIS A 30 5.96 15.89 -12.50
C HIS A 30 5.99 14.73 -11.51
N LYS A 31 7.16 14.35 -11.09
CA LYS A 31 7.33 13.44 -9.95
C LYS A 31 6.99 14.20 -8.67
N SER A 32 5.75 14.08 -8.20
CA SER A 32 5.30 14.80 -7.02
C SER A 32 5.67 14.13 -5.71
N ASP A 33 5.88 12.84 -5.73
CA ASP A 33 6.23 12.04 -4.55
C ASP A 33 7.68 12.18 -4.12
N GLN A 34 8.49 12.91 -4.89
CA GLN A 34 9.90 12.99 -4.63
C GLN A 34 10.42 14.42 -4.68
N ILE A 35 11.51 14.61 -4.00
CA ILE A 35 12.34 15.84 -3.95
C ILE A 35 12.74 16.31 -5.37
N GLU A 36 12.51 15.50 -6.38
CA GLU A 36 13.01 15.62 -7.74
C GLU A 36 12.05 16.28 -8.74
N GLY A 37 10.81 16.58 -8.36
CA GLY A 37 9.83 17.21 -9.26
C GLY A 37 10.22 18.64 -9.65
N LEU A 38 9.72 19.13 -10.80
CA LEU A 38 10.01 20.49 -11.28
C LEU A 38 9.60 21.57 -10.28
N LEU A 39 8.50 21.41 -9.58
CA LEU A 39 8.08 22.35 -8.54
C LEU A 39 9.08 22.38 -7.39
N ALA A 40 9.51 21.22 -6.92
CA ALA A 40 10.51 21.11 -5.87
C ALA A 40 11.84 21.76 -6.27
N ARG A 41 12.28 21.49 -7.50
CA ARG A 41 13.48 22.11 -8.05
C ARG A 41 13.35 23.62 -8.17
N PHE A 42 12.24 24.11 -8.71
CA PHE A 42 11.96 25.53 -8.81
C PHE A 42 11.96 26.20 -7.43
N LEU A 43 11.25 25.67 -6.46
CA LEU A 43 11.17 26.23 -5.10
C LEU A 43 12.52 26.18 -4.39
N GLY A 44 13.29 25.09 -4.59
CA GLY A 44 14.66 24.98 -4.08
C GLY A 44 15.59 26.06 -4.66
N MET A 45 15.56 26.25 -5.97
CA MET A 45 16.34 27.31 -6.63
C MET A 45 15.85 28.73 -6.26
N PHE A 46 14.55 28.88 -6.08
CA PHE A 46 13.99 30.15 -5.59
C PHE A 46 14.35 30.43 -4.12
N GLY A 47 14.86 29.42 -3.43
CA GLY A 47 15.27 29.52 -2.03
C GLY A 47 14.09 29.73 -1.07
N CYS A 48 12.97 29.12 -1.36
CA CYS A 48 11.74 29.27 -0.58
C CYS A 48 10.96 27.96 -0.63
N ARG A 49 11.35 27.01 0.21
CA ARG A 49 10.68 25.70 0.28
C ARG A 49 10.46 25.28 1.72
N SER A 50 9.20 25.07 2.05
CA SER A 50 8.79 24.30 3.20
C SER A 50 7.99 23.11 2.66
N ASN A 51 8.34 21.89 3.03
CA ASN A 51 7.67 20.70 2.54
C ASN A 51 6.75 20.11 3.60
N SER A 52 5.57 19.69 3.17
CA SER A 52 4.73 18.82 3.98
C SER A 52 5.40 17.46 4.10
N TRP A 53 5.65 17.03 5.31
CA TRP A 53 6.28 15.75 5.56
C TRP A 53 5.22 14.66 5.68
N SER A 54 5.43 13.55 4.92
CA SER A 54 4.70 12.30 5.07
C SER A 54 3.38 12.19 4.29
N VAL A 55 3.13 10.97 3.86
CA VAL A 55 1.87 10.47 3.30
C VAL A 55 1.23 9.60 4.37
N PRO A 56 0.18 10.03 5.08
CA PRO A 56 -0.39 9.30 6.22
C PRO A 56 -0.78 7.85 5.87
N SER A 57 -1.36 7.64 4.71
CA SER A 57 -1.76 6.29 4.24
C SER A 57 -0.56 5.37 3.99
N TYR A 58 0.54 5.90 3.50
CA TYR A 58 1.73 5.10 3.21
C TYR A 58 2.58 4.81 4.44
N GLN A 59 2.48 5.61 5.49
CA GLN A 59 3.23 5.40 6.72
C GLN A 59 2.83 4.10 7.43
N GLY A 60 1.54 3.77 7.44
CA GLY A 60 1.06 2.49 7.96
C GLY A 60 1.67 1.31 7.21
N THR A 61 1.67 1.36 5.88
CA THR A 61 2.29 0.34 5.02
C THR A 61 3.79 0.25 5.26
N THR A 62 4.50 1.38 5.29
CA THR A 62 5.95 1.42 5.55
C THR A 62 6.30 0.81 6.89
N PHE A 63 5.52 1.10 7.94
CA PHE A 63 5.73 0.53 9.25
C PHE A 63 5.49 -0.99 9.25
N SER A 64 4.36 -1.43 8.71
CA SER A 64 4.00 -2.85 8.70
C SER A 64 4.97 -3.69 7.86
N SER A 65 5.33 -3.24 6.66
CA SER A 65 6.28 -3.96 5.80
C SER A 65 7.65 -4.11 6.46
N ARG A 66 8.20 -3.04 7.03
CA ARG A 66 9.49 -3.10 7.73
C ARG A 66 9.46 -4.01 8.96
N THR A 67 8.38 -4.00 9.72
CA THR A 67 8.25 -4.85 10.91
C THR A 67 7.99 -6.31 10.57
N THR A 68 7.31 -6.59 9.47
CA THR A 68 6.94 -7.95 9.05
C THR A 68 8.02 -8.59 8.17
N PHE A 69 8.56 -7.86 7.21
CA PHE A 69 9.48 -8.38 6.19
C PHE A 69 10.91 -7.83 6.30
N GLY A 70 11.13 -6.82 7.14
CA GLY A 70 12.44 -6.15 7.27
C GLY A 70 12.73 -5.13 6.16
N THR A 71 11.87 -5.00 5.16
CA THR A 71 12.01 -4.10 4.01
C THR A 71 10.67 -3.48 3.64
N ILE A 72 10.71 -2.40 2.85
CA ILE A 72 9.53 -1.86 2.17
C ILE A 72 9.44 -2.35 0.71
N GLU A 73 10.45 -3.04 0.24
CA GLU A 73 10.52 -3.63 -1.10
C GLU A 73 10.02 -5.07 -1.03
N ASP A 74 8.75 -5.20 -0.66
CA ASP A 74 8.04 -6.47 -0.55
C ASP A 74 6.98 -6.56 -1.65
N GLY A 75 6.67 -7.77 -2.06
CA GLY A 75 5.68 -8.04 -3.09
C GLY A 75 6.27 -8.56 -4.40
N ASN A 76 5.42 -8.63 -5.39
CA ASN A 76 5.75 -9.08 -6.74
C ASN A 76 5.51 -7.96 -7.74
N GLU A 77 6.09 -8.09 -8.92
CA GLU A 77 5.81 -7.23 -10.06
C GLU A 77 4.39 -7.48 -10.62
N ASP A 78 3.85 -6.51 -11.35
CA ASP A 78 2.49 -6.53 -11.88
C ASP A 78 2.17 -7.77 -12.75
N ASP A 79 3.16 -8.35 -13.41
CA ASP A 79 3.00 -9.54 -14.25
C ASP A 79 2.59 -10.79 -13.46
N ALA A 80 2.88 -10.84 -12.16
CA ALA A 80 2.46 -11.92 -11.28
C ALA A 80 0.93 -12.07 -11.24
N PHE A 81 0.16 -11.00 -11.45
CA PHE A 81 -1.30 -11.09 -11.55
C PHE A 81 -1.75 -12.04 -12.65
N ALA A 82 -1.06 -12.05 -13.79
CA ALA A 82 -1.44 -12.91 -14.91
C ALA A 82 -1.32 -14.41 -14.59
N HIS A 83 -0.54 -14.78 -13.58
CA HIS A 83 -0.33 -16.15 -13.13
C HIS A 83 -1.16 -16.53 -11.91
N SER A 84 -1.91 -15.59 -11.35
CA SER A 84 -2.74 -15.80 -10.16
C SER A 84 -3.99 -16.59 -10.48
N ARG A 85 -4.43 -17.44 -9.55
CA ARG A 85 -5.72 -18.14 -9.60
C ARG A 85 -6.79 -17.46 -8.77
N LEU A 86 -6.38 -16.65 -7.81
CA LEU A 86 -7.23 -15.82 -6.97
C LEU A 86 -6.54 -14.48 -6.77
N ILE A 87 -7.28 -13.39 -6.96
CA ILE A 87 -6.84 -12.03 -6.65
C ILE A 87 -7.83 -11.44 -5.64
N ILE A 88 -7.34 -11.01 -4.50
CA ILE A 88 -8.11 -10.33 -3.46
C ILE A 88 -7.77 -8.85 -3.51
N MET A 89 -8.72 -8.03 -3.89
CA MET A 89 -8.64 -6.57 -3.84
C MET A 89 -9.14 -6.13 -2.47
N TRP A 90 -8.24 -5.73 -1.59
CA TRP A 90 -8.58 -5.32 -0.23
C TRP A 90 -8.44 -3.81 -0.09
N GLY A 91 -9.57 -3.10 0.00
CA GLY A 91 -9.59 -1.64 0.02
C GLY A 91 -8.93 -1.01 -1.21
N TRP A 92 -8.92 -1.73 -2.32
CA TRP A 92 -8.20 -1.35 -3.53
C TRP A 92 -9.10 -1.36 -4.76
N ASN A 93 -9.15 -0.22 -5.44
CA ASN A 93 -9.94 -0.02 -6.65
C ASN A 93 -9.02 0.28 -7.85
N PRO A 94 -8.37 -0.75 -8.45
CA PRO A 94 -7.44 -0.55 -9.56
C PRO A 94 -8.08 0.00 -10.83
N ALA A 95 -9.39 -0.09 -11.00
CA ALA A 95 -10.08 0.55 -12.11
C ALA A 95 -10.06 2.08 -12.03
N TYR A 96 -9.87 2.63 -10.83
CA TYR A 96 -9.82 4.07 -10.57
C TYR A 96 -8.42 4.55 -10.15
N THR A 97 -7.71 3.75 -9.35
CA THR A 97 -6.40 4.11 -8.81
C THR A 97 -5.30 3.43 -9.63
N PHE A 98 -4.69 4.19 -10.52
CA PHE A 98 -3.60 3.70 -11.37
C PHE A 98 -2.27 3.89 -10.64
N HIS A 99 -1.66 2.81 -10.22
CA HIS A 99 -0.27 2.76 -9.81
C HIS A 99 0.47 1.82 -10.77
N GLY A 100 1.24 2.38 -11.68
CA GLY A 100 1.87 1.62 -12.75
C GLY A 100 1.00 1.47 -14.01
N GLY A 101 1.65 1.32 -15.17
CA GLY A 101 0.96 1.32 -16.46
C GLY A 101 0.28 0.00 -16.82
N ASN A 102 0.64 -1.11 -16.16
CA ASN A 102 0.32 -2.45 -16.63
C ASN A 102 -0.58 -3.26 -15.70
N THR A 103 -0.86 -2.80 -14.50
CA THR A 103 -1.68 -3.53 -13.51
C THR A 103 -3.01 -4.00 -14.10
N PHE A 104 -3.75 -3.08 -14.74
CA PHE A 104 -5.05 -3.40 -15.33
C PHE A 104 -4.95 -4.40 -16.49
N TYR A 105 -3.89 -4.32 -17.27
CA TYR A 105 -3.62 -5.25 -18.35
C TYR A 105 -3.41 -6.69 -17.82
N TYR A 106 -2.55 -6.86 -16.83
CA TYR A 106 -2.28 -8.18 -16.27
C TYR A 106 -3.47 -8.75 -15.50
N MET A 107 -4.24 -7.93 -14.81
CA MET A 107 -5.48 -8.35 -14.17
C MET A 107 -6.53 -8.81 -15.20
N ARG A 108 -6.60 -8.16 -16.37
CA ARG A 108 -7.45 -8.61 -17.48
C ARG A 108 -7.00 -9.96 -18.03
N LEU A 109 -5.70 -10.17 -18.18
CA LEU A 109 -5.16 -11.47 -18.58
C LEU A 109 -5.50 -12.55 -17.55
N ALA A 110 -5.40 -12.26 -16.27
CA ALA A 110 -5.80 -13.15 -15.19
C ALA A 110 -7.29 -13.54 -15.33
N LYS A 111 -8.18 -12.56 -15.53
CA LYS A 111 -9.61 -12.82 -15.75
C LYS A 111 -9.85 -13.75 -16.95
N GLN A 112 -9.19 -13.48 -18.08
CA GLN A 112 -9.31 -14.32 -19.29
C GLN A 112 -8.85 -15.76 -19.06
N ARG A 113 -7.92 -15.98 -18.13
CA ARG A 113 -7.42 -17.29 -17.72
C ARG A 113 -8.26 -17.97 -16.64
N GLY A 114 -9.37 -17.37 -16.23
CA GLY A 114 -10.28 -17.92 -15.23
C GLY A 114 -9.91 -17.65 -13.78
N CYS A 115 -9.03 -16.68 -13.52
CA CYS A 115 -8.73 -16.19 -12.18
C CYS A 115 -10.02 -15.74 -11.49
N LYS A 116 -10.16 -16.08 -10.22
CA LYS A 116 -11.25 -15.61 -9.37
C LYS A 116 -10.88 -14.28 -8.74
N PHE A 117 -11.88 -13.42 -8.56
CA PHE A 117 -11.68 -12.12 -7.93
C PHE A 117 -12.56 -11.98 -6.70
N VAL A 118 -12.02 -11.42 -5.65
CA VAL A 118 -12.72 -11.05 -4.42
C VAL A 118 -12.44 -9.57 -4.17
N LEU A 119 -13.47 -8.82 -3.81
CA LEU A 119 -13.33 -7.45 -3.32
C LEU A 119 -13.74 -7.39 -1.85
N VAL A 120 -12.82 -7.00 -0.98
CA VAL A 120 -13.10 -6.66 0.42
C VAL A 120 -13.08 -5.14 0.52
N ASP A 121 -14.25 -4.54 0.53
CA ASP A 121 -14.39 -3.06 0.49
C ASP A 121 -15.78 -2.68 1.04
N PRO A 122 -15.91 -1.56 1.78
CA PRO A 122 -17.23 -1.04 2.17
C PRO A 122 -18.16 -0.74 1.00
N GLN A 123 -17.60 -0.49 -0.19
CA GLN A 123 -18.33 -0.13 -1.40
C GLN A 123 -18.16 -1.16 -2.51
N TYR A 124 -19.20 -1.36 -3.29
CA TYR A 124 -19.10 -2.09 -4.55
C TYR A 124 -18.49 -1.18 -5.62
N THR A 125 -17.21 -1.43 -5.94
CA THR A 125 -16.42 -0.55 -6.80
C THR A 125 -16.50 -0.93 -8.27
N ASP A 126 -16.03 -0.02 -9.15
CA ASP A 126 -15.89 -0.29 -10.59
C ASP A 126 -14.97 -1.49 -10.86
N SER A 127 -14.00 -1.73 -10.00
CA SER A 127 -13.15 -2.93 -10.08
C SER A 127 -13.95 -4.20 -9.83
N ALA A 128 -14.86 -4.21 -8.84
CA ALA A 128 -15.72 -5.37 -8.61
C ALA A 128 -16.56 -5.68 -9.85
N ALA A 129 -17.17 -4.67 -10.45
CA ALA A 129 -17.96 -4.82 -11.66
C ALA A 129 -17.12 -5.29 -12.86
N SER A 130 -15.91 -4.72 -13.04
CA SER A 130 -15.03 -5.04 -14.17
C SER A 130 -14.50 -6.47 -14.14
N TYR A 131 -14.31 -7.04 -12.96
CA TYR A 131 -13.73 -8.37 -12.77
C TYR A 131 -14.74 -9.43 -12.32
N ASP A 132 -16.04 -9.09 -12.22
CA ASP A 132 -17.08 -9.96 -11.66
C ASP A 132 -16.69 -10.50 -10.28
N ALA A 133 -16.13 -9.61 -9.44
CA ALA A 133 -15.58 -10.00 -8.16
C ALA A 133 -16.67 -10.36 -7.15
N TRP A 134 -16.42 -11.39 -6.37
CA TRP A 134 -17.21 -11.62 -5.17
C TRP A 134 -16.97 -10.51 -4.17
N TRP A 135 -17.97 -9.69 -3.92
CA TRP A 135 -17.89 -8.57 -2.99
C TRP A 135 -18.22 -8.97 -1.56
N ILE A 136 -17.34 -8.59 -0.66
CA ILE A 136 -17.50 -8.74 0.79
C ILE A 136 -17.55 -7.34 1.39
N PRO A 137 -18.75 -6.85 1.79
CA PRO A 137 -18.92 -5.53 2.40
C PRO A 137 -18.37 -5.51 3.83
N ILE A 138 -17.13 -5.08 3.99
CA ILE A 138 -16.49 -4.97 5.29
C ILE A 138 -16.88 -3.64 5.96
N LYS A 139 -17.07 -3.65 7.29
CA LYS A 139 -17.18 -2.39 8.04
C LYS A 139 -15.80 -1.73 8.11
N PRO A 140 -15.68 -0.41 7.84
CA PRO A 140 -14.43 0.32 8.01
C PRO A 140 -13.80 0.06 9.40
N ASN A 141 -12.47 -0.05 9.44
CA ASN A 141 -11.68 -0.33 10.64
C ASN A 141 -11.89 -1.71 11.29
N THR A 142 -12.46 -2.68 10.58
CA THR A 142 -12.60 -4.06 11.08
C THR A 142 -11.70 -5.06 10.34
N ASP A 143 -10.74 -4.56 9.56
CA ASP A 143 -9.83 -5.37 8.75
C ASP A 143 -9.04 -6.37 9.60
N ALA A 144 -8.45 -5.92 10.69
CA ALA A 144 -7.70 -6.78 11.61
C ALA A 144 -8.56 -7.90 12.21
N ALA A 145 -9.82 -7.61 12.55
CA ALA A 145 -10.75 -8.60 13.09
C ALA A 145 -11.10 -9.65 12.03
N MET A 146 -11.32 -9.23 10.78
CA MET A 146 -11.58 -10.16 9.68
C MET A 146 -10.35 -11.04 9.40
N LEU A 147 -9.15 -10.46 9.34
CA LEU A 147 -7.91 -11.21 9.14
C LEU A 147 -7.65 -12.22 10.27
N ALA A 148 -7.87 -11.82 11.52
CA ALA A 148 -7.77 -12.72 12.66
C ALA A 148 -8.78 -13.88 12.58
N GLY A 149 -10.01 -13.59 12.18
CA GLY A 149 -11.03 -14.62 11.94
C GLY A 149 -10.66 -15.59 10.83
N MET A 150 -10.09 -15.09 9.73
CA MET A 150 -9.59 -15.94 8.64
C MET A 150 -8.44 -16.82 9.10
N ALA A 151 -7.47 -16.26 9.83
CA ALA A 151 -6.36 -17.01 10.39
C ALA A 151 -6.84 -18.09 11.36
N HIS A 152 -7.75 -17.74 12.27
CA HIS A 152 -8.37 -18.71 13.18
C HIS A 152 -9.01 -19.89 12.41
N HIS A 153 -9.79 -19.58 11.37
CA HIS A 153 -10.40 -20.63 10.54
C HIS A 153 -9.37 -21.54 9.87
N ILE A 154 -8.31 -20.96 9.32
CA ILE A 154 -7.21 -21.72 8.68
C ILE A 154 -6.60 -22.70 9.67
N PHE A 155 -6.27 -22.25 10.88
CA PHE A 155 -5.66 -23.12 11.91
C PHE A 155 -6.65 -24.14 12.49
N ALA A 156 -7.86 -23.73 12.81
CA ALA A 156 -8.89 -24.63 13.34
C ALA A 156 -9.23 -25.74 12.34
N SER A 157 -9.19 -25.45 11.05
CA SER A 157 -9.47 -26.40 9.98
C SER A 157 -8.23 -27.14 9.48
N LYS A 158 -7.04 -26.88 10.06
CA LYS A 158 -5.75 -27.49 9.66
C LYS A 158 -5.40 -27.28 8.18
N LEU A 159 -5.70 -26.10 7.65
CA LEU A 159 -5.45 -25.71 6.26
C LEU A 159 -4.12 -25.00 6.06
N GLN A 160 -3.37 -24.73 7.13
CA GLN A 160 -2.08 -24.06 7.06
C GLN A 160 -1.00 -24.93 6.39
N ASP A 161 -0.09 -24.27 5.68
CA ASP A 161 1.15 -24.88 5.21
C ASP A 161 2.16 -24.91 6.38
N GLN A 162 2.17 -26.01 7.14
CA GLN A 162 3.03 -26.12 8.31
C GLN A 162 4.52 -26.09 7.94
N PRO A 163 5.01 -26.75 6.90
CA PRO A 163 6.40 -26.63 6.45
C PRO A 163 6.83 -25.21 6.13
N PHE A 164 5.94 -24.41 5.53
CA PHE A 164 6.21 -22.99 5.29
C PHE A 164 6.33 -22.21 6.60
N ILE A 165 5.38 -22.42 7.52
CA ILE A 165 5.37 -21.75 8.82
C ILE A 165 6.65 -22.04 9.59
N ASP A 166 7.03 -23.32 9.70
CA ASP A 166 8.19 -23.74 10.46
C ASP A 166 9.51 -23.17 9.90
N ARG A 167 9.55 -22.88 8.62
CA ARG A 167 10.74 -22.38 7.94
C ARG A 167 10.83 -20.85 7.87
N PHE A 168 9.71 -20.17 7.69
CA PHE A 168 9.71 -18.77 7.29
C PHE A 168 8.97 -17.84 8.25
N VAL A 169 8.18 -18.35 9.19
CA VAL A 169 7.35 -17.52 10.07
C VAL A 169 7.92 -17.49 11.49
N GLN A 170 8.19 -16.29 11.97
CA GLN A 170 8.61 -16.07 13.36
C GLN A 170 7.42 -15.60 14.21
N GLY A 171 7.44 -15.92 15.50
CA GLY A 171 6.43 -15.47 16.45
C GLY A 171 5.13 -16.28 16.46
N MET A 172 5.10 -17.41 15.78
CA MET A 172 3.93 -18.31 15.82
C MET A 172 3.76 -18.99 17.18
N ASP A 173 4.85 -19.29 17.85
CA ASP A 173 4.86 -19.89 19.19
C ASP A 173 6.04 -19.36 20.01
N ALA A 174 6.10 -19.74 21.28
CA ALA A 174 7.13 -19.27 22.20
C ALA A 174 8.57 -19.63 21.75
N GLY A 175 8.74 -20.72 21.00
CA GLY A 175 10.05 -21.16 20.48
C GLY A 175 10.56 -20.32 19.34
N THR A 176 9.66 -19.76 18.54
CA THR A 176 9.98 -18.94 17.36
C THR A 176 9.93 -17.43 17.63
N MET A 177 9.63 -17.03 18.88
CA MET A 177 9.63 -15.62 19.25
C MET A 177 11.02 -14.99 19.15
N PRO A 178 11.15 -13.83 18.49
CA PRO A 178 12.42 -13.11 18.47
C PRO A 178 12.83 -12.68 19.87
N GLY A 179 14.15 -12.57 20.10
CA GLY A 179 14.70 -12.33 21.44
C GLY A 179 14.13 -11.12 22.17
N TRP A 180 13.82 -10.05 21.45
CA TRP A 180 13.24 -8.81 21.97
C TRP A 180 11.75 -8.95 22.36
N ALA A 181 11.07 -9.97 21.86
CA ALA A 181 9.64 -10.22 22.09
C ALA A 181 9.40 -11.40 23.07
N LYS A 182 10.45 -12.01 23.61
CA LYS A 182 10.32 -13.12 24.58
C LYS A 182 9.51 -12.69 25.78
N GLY A 183 8.48 -13.46 26.09
CA GLY A 183 7.55 -13.16 27.19
C GLY A 183 6.31 -12.36 26.80
N GLN A 184 6.18 -11.95 25.53
CA GLN A 184 4.94 -11.43 24.97
C GLN A 184 4.04 -12.56 24.47
N GLU A 185 2.76 -12.26 24.27
CA GLU A 185 1.83 -13.20 23.64
C GLU A 185 2.28 -13.55 22.22
N ASN A 186 2.22 -14.82 21.88
CA ASN A 186 2.45 -15.32 20.51
C ASN A 186 1.10 -15.54 19.81
N PHE A 187 1.16 -15.99 18.56
CA PHE A 187 -0.03 -16.13 17.74
C PHE A 187 -0.90 -17.36 18.10
N LYS A 188 -0.32 -18.41 18.70
CA LYS A 188 -1.04 -19.64 19.11
C LYS A 188 -1.71 -19.51 20.45
#